data_eecfb4d450f0e5398401def07dab9357
#
_entry.id   eecfb4d450f0e5398401def07dab9357
#
_cell.length_a   1.000
_cell.length_b   1.000
_cell.length_c   1.000
_cell.angle_alpha   90.00
_cell.angle_beta   90.00
_cell.angle_gamma   90.00
#
_symmetry.space_group_name_H-M   'P 1'
#
loop_
_entity.id
_entity.type
_entity.pdbx_description
1 polymer ?
#
loop_
_entity_poly.entity_id
_entity_poly.type
_entity_poly.pdbx_seq_one_letter_code
_entity_poly.pdbx_strand_id
1 'polypeptide(L)'
;MEFEEEHSLFIAHHEHQRAGERKGRLLRGHNYAEKLLLQNVWWPLFGTLEHLHPEYEIYDWNRKSQFLDFAYLPQNGGRFGIECDGFQSHIKDMDREKFSYAVNRETFLTGMGWKMIHFSFDDIQQRPEVCRMLLQLALAPYLARQSNVTTLSEEKEVLRFAWSLGRPLRPKDVTNHFHINYRTAYRMLNTLCEKGLLKAVRKGERVRYYEVKMMQLDHLG
;
A
#
# COMPACT_ATOMS: atom_id res chain seq x y z
N MET A 1 -18.60 -3.09 13.15
CA MET A 1 -18.79 -1.62 13.11
C MET A 1 -18.96 -1.24 11.65
N GLU A 2 -19.95 -0.41 11.32
CA GLU A 2 -20.11 0.05 9.94
C GLU A 2 -19.09 1.16 9.62
N PHE A 3 -18.76 1.32 8.34
CA PHE A 3 -17.76 2.33 7.91
C PHE A 3 -18.06 3.74 8.44
N GLU A 4 -19.30 4.18 8.41
CA GLU A 4 -19.69 5.53 8.82
C GLU A 4 -19.42 5.79 10.31
N GLU A 5 -19.65 4.81 11.15
CA GLU A 5 -19.39 4.90 12.59
C GLU A 5 -17.89 4.96 12.86
N GLU A 6 -17.10 4.05 12.25
CA GLU A 6 -15.64 4.03 12.37
C GLU A 6 -15.00 5.30 11.82
N HIS A 7 -15.47 5.79 10.67
CA HIS A 7 -15.00 7.03 10.08
C HIS A 7 -15.26 8.24 10.99
N SER A 8 -16.45 8.31 11.59
CA SER A 8 -16.79 9.41 12.52
C SER A 8 -15.89 9.41 13.75
N LEU A 9 -15.62 8.24 14.32
CA LEU A 9 -14.69 8.07 15.44
C LEU A 9 -13.25 8.43 15.05
N PHE A 10 -12.82 8.01 13.88
CA PHE A 10 -11.50 8.30 13.33
C PHE A 10 -11.27 9.81 13.18
N ILE A 11 -12.20 10.54 12.60
CA ILE A 11 -12.08 12.00 12.44
C ILE A 11 -12.11 12.70 13.81
N ALA A 12 -13.04 12.32 14.69
CA ALA A 12 -13.13 12.88 16.03
C ALA A 12 -11.85 12.66 16.86
N HIS A 13 -11.25 11.46 16.77
CA HIS A 13 -9.99 11.14 17.42
C HIS A 13 -8.85 12.08 16.97
N HIS A 14 -8.69 12.24 15.67
CA HIS A 14 -7.64 13.09 15.10
C HIS A 14 -7.91 14.58 15.33
N GLU A 15 -9.17 15.00 15.35
CA GLU A 15 -9.55 16.36 15.69
C GLU A 15 -9.19 16.71 17.15
N HIS A 16 -9.46 15.78 18.07
CA HIS A 16 -9.17 15.99 19.50
C HIS A 16 -7.66 16.11 19.76
N GLN A 17 -6.83 15.38 19.02
CA GLN A 17 -5.38 15.38 19.18
C GLN A 17 -4.66 16.56 18.51
N ARG A 18 -5.38 17.38 17.74
CA ARG A 18 -4.78 18.46 16.95
C ARG A 18 -5.20 19.83 17.45
N ALA A 19 -4.32 20.80 17.23
CA ALA A 19 -4.58 22.21 17.53
C ALA A 19 -4.13 23.10 16.34
N GLY A 20 -4.60 24.36 16.33
CA GLY A 20 -4.19 25.36 15.36
C GLY A 20 -4.49 24.98 13.90
N GLU A 21 -3.53 25.22 13.02
CA GLU A 21 -3.68 25.01 11.57
C GLU A 21 -3.94 23.56 11.19
N ARG A 22 -3.28 22.61 11.87
CA ARG A 22 -3.47 21.16 11.64
C ARG A 22 -4.92 20.70 11.89
N LYS A 23 -5.56 21.27 12.92
CA LYS A 23 -6.99 21.03 13.20
C LYS A 23 -7.85 21.69 12.13
N GLY A 24 -7.55 22.94 11.78
CA GLY A 24 -8.28 23.67 10.76
C GLY A 24 -8.21 22.99 9.38
N ARG A 25 -7.07 22.40 9.03
CA ARG A 25 -6.94 21.64 7.78
C ARG A 25 -7.78 20.37 7.80
N LEU A 26 -7.72 19.57 8.85
CA LEU A 26 -8.55 18.38 8.96
C LEU A 26 -10.04 18.69 8.77
N LEU A 27 -10.52 19.78 9.37
CA LEU A 27 -11.94 20.19 9.26
C LEU A 27 -12.31 20.73 7.87
N ARG A 28 -11.35 21.28 7.12
CA ARG A 28 -11.56 21.84 5.78
C ARG A 28 -11.11 20.89 4.66
N GLY A 29 -10.07 20.10 4.93
CA GLY A 29 -9.37 19.30 3.94
C GLY A 29 -9.89 17.88 3.80
N HIS A 30 -10.48 17.31 4.86
CA HIS A 30 -11.08 15.98 4.78
C HIS A 30 -12.43 16.05 4.04
N ASN A 31 -12.34 16.10 2.73
CA ASN A 31 -13.43 16.32 1.81
C ASN A 31 -14.08 15.01 1.33
N TYR A 32 -14.99 15.16 0.39
CA TYR A 32 -15.71 14.04 -0.22
C TYR A 32 -14.78 13.02 -0.88
N ALA A 33 -13.70 13.46 -1.53
CA ALA A 33 -12.77 12.60 -2.24
C ALA A 33 -12.00 11.68 -1.28
N GLU A 34 -11.49 12.22 -0.17
CA GLU A 34 -10.75 11.49 0.85
C GLU A 34 -11.66 10.48 1.56
N LYS A 35 -12.88 10.89 1.90
CA LYS A 35 -13.87 9.97 2.48
C LYS A 35 -14.20 8.83 1.51
N LEU A 36 -14.36 9.14 0.22
CA LEU A 36 -14.65 8.15 -0.81
C LEU A 36 -13.49 7.16 -0.98
N LEU A 37 -12.24 7.62 -0.92
CA LEU A 37 -11.06 6.77 -0.93
C LEU A 37 -11.07 5.80 0.26
N LEU A 38 -11.39 6.29 1.46
CA LEU A 38 -11.50 5.41 2.63
C LEU A 38 -12.63 4.40 2.46
N GLN A 39 -13.80 4.82 2.00
CA GLN A 39 -14.98 3.99 1.88
C GLN A 39 -14.87 2.93 0.78
N ASN A 40 -14.37 3.33 -0.39
CA ASN A 40 -14.38 2.48 -1.59
C ASN A 40 -13.09 1.69 -1.77
N VAL A 41 -11.96 2.17 -1.24
CA VAL A 41 -10.66 1.55 -1.48
C VAL A 41 -10.08 0.96 -0.21
N TRP A 42 -9.96 1.74 0.85
CA TRP A 42 -9.29 1.29 2.08
C TRP A 42 -10.14 0.32 2.90
N TRP A 43 -11.36 0.73 3.25
CA TRP A 43 -12.23 -0.04 4.14
C TRP A 43 -12.54 -1.47 3.65
N PRO A 44 -12.85 -1.68 2.36
CA PRO A 44 -13.07 -3.04 1.85
C PRO A 44 -11.87 -3.97 1.92
N LEU A 45 -10.65 -3.42 2.08
CA LEU A 45 -9.42 -4.21 2.18
C LEU A 45 -9.03 -4.53 3.63
N PHE A 46 -9.25 -3.59 4.54
CA PHE A 46 -8.66 -3.65 5.88
C PHE A 46 -9.69 -3.72 7.00
N GLY A 47 -10.91 -3.26 6.80
CA GLY A 47 -11.97 -3.23 7.80
C GLY A 47 -11.66 -2.36 9.04
N THR A 48 -10.57 -1.60 9.00
CA THR A 48 -10.12 -0.71 10.08
C THR A 48 -9.39 0.50 9.51
N LEU A 49 -9.41 1.62 10.25
CA LEU A 49 -8.65 2.83 9.95
C LEU A 49 -7.41 2.99 10.85
N GLU A 50 -7.03 1.92 11.54
CA GLU A 50 -5.89 1.91 12.45
C GLU A 50 -4.58 2.22 11.70
N HIS A 51 -3.69 2.98 12.32
CA HIS A 51 -2.42 3.45 11.74
C HIS A 51 -2.53 4.37 10.51
N LEU A 52 -3.75 4.76 10.11
CA LEU A 52 -3.96 5.85 9.17
C LEU A 52 -3.97 7.19 9.91
N HIS A 53 -3.43 8.20 9.25
CA HIS A 53 -3.40 9.58 9.74
C HIS A 53 -3.85 10.51 8.63
N PRO A 54 -5.05 11.10 8.70
CA PRO A 54 -5.56 12.03 7.68
C PRO A 54 -4.81 13.35 7.74
N GLU A 55 -4.70 14.08 6.66
CA GLU A 55 -4.03 15.38 6.58
C GLU A 55 -2.72 15.39 7.38
N TYR A 56 -1.80 14.49 6.98
CA TYR A 56 -0.55 14.27 7.70
C TYR A 56 0.48 15.31 7.30
N GLU A 57 0.93 16.12 8.28
CA GLU A 57 1.92 17.15 8.04
C GLU A 57 3.32 16.57 7.82
N ILE A 58 3.95 16.98 6.75
CA ILE A 58 5.35 16.76 6.42
C ILE A 58 6.02 18.09 6.08
N TYR A 59 7.34 18.12 6.02
CA TYR A 59 8.09 19.30 5.59
C TYR A 59 8.83 19.01 4.30
N ASP A 60 8.80 19.95 3.36
CA ASP A 60 9.62 19.87 2.15
C ASP A 60 11.09 20.21 2.42
N TRP A 61 11.92 20.19 1.40
CA TRP A 61 13.36 20.53 1.48
C TRP A 61 13.62 21.99 1.87
N ASN A 62 12.64 22.87 1.73
CA ASN A 62 12.66 24.26 2.18
C ASN A 62 12.09 24.46 3.57
N ARG A 63 11.74 23.37 4.27
CA ARG A 63 11.06 23.38 5.57
C ARG A 63 9.68 24.02 5.54
N LYS A 64 9.03 24.03 4.37
CA LYS A 64 7.63 24.43 4.26
C LYS A 64 6.73 23.25 4.63
N SER A 65 5.72 23.55 5.41
CA SER A 65 4.66 22.60 5.77
C SER A 65 3.91 22.17 4.51
N GLN A 66 3.79 20.85 4.33
CA GLN A 66 3.03 20.16 3.29
C GLN A 66 2.16 19.11 3.95
N PHE A 67 1.12 18.68 3.29
CA PHE A 67 0.19 17.70 3.86
C PHE A 67 -0.01 16.56 2.87
N LEU A 68 -0.05 15.34 3.41
CA LEU A 68 -0.50 14.15 2.70
C LEU A 68 -1.98 13.94 3.06
N ASP A 69 -2.82 13.58 2.10
CA ASP A 69 -4.23 13.29 2.39
C ASP A 69 -4.33 12.21 3.46
N PHE A 70 -3.52 11.15 3.31
CA PHE A 70 -3.33 10.14 4.35
C PHE A 70 -1.87 9.70 4.45
N ALA A 71 -1.40 9.53 5.68
CA ALA A 71 -0.21 8.75 5.98
C ALA A 71 -0.62 7.41 6.59
N TYR A 72 -0.13 6.31 6.05
CA TYR A 72 -0.22 4.99 6.68
C TYR A 72 1.12 4.62 7.29
N LEU A 73 1.14 4.44 8.61
CA LEU A 73 2.33 4.19 9.41
C LEU A 73 2.20 2.87 10.17
N PRO A 74 2.33 1.72 9.49
CA PRO A 74 2.19 0.41 10.14
C PRO A 74 3.27 0.15 11.18
N GLN A 75 2.95 -0.60 12.23
CA GLN A 75 3.88 -0.95 13.32
C GLN A 75 5.15 -1.66 12.83
N ASN A 76 5.06 -2.40 11.73
CA ASN A 76 6.18 -3.17 11.17
C ASN A 76 7.14 -2.35 10.31
N GLY A 77 7.02 -1.04 10.34
CA GLY A 77 7.82 -0.10 9.56
C GLY A 77 7.27 0.14 8.15
N GLY A 78 7.82 1.14 7.50
CA GLY A 78 7.31 1.71 6.26
C GLY A 78 6.58 3.02 6.52
N ARG A 79 6.63 3.90 5.53
CA ARG A 79 5.90 5.17 5.50
C ARG A 79 5.22 5.27 4.15
N PHE A 80 3.90 5.33 4.17
CA PHE A 80 3.12 5.39 2.94
C PHE A 80 2.32 6.68 2.95
N GLY A 81 2.51 7.50 1.91
CA GLY A 81 1.64 8.63 1.61
C GLY A 81 0.61 8.17 0.59
N ILE A 82 -0.66 8.38 0.86
CA ILE A 82 -1.76 8.02 -0.05
C ILE A 82 -2.49 9.30 -0.39
N GLU A 83 -2.58 9.62 -1.67
CA GLU A 83 -3.17 10.87 -2.17
C GLU A 83 -4.27 10.59 -3.19
N CYS A 84 -5.30 11.43 -3.13
CA CYS A 84 -6.43 11.45 -4.07
C CYS A 84 -6.28 12.64 -5.01
N ASP A 85 -5.87 12.37 -6.26
CA ASP A 85 -5.60 13.41 -7.22
C ASP A 85 -6.84 13.77 -8.07
N GLY A 86 -7.29 15.00 -7.96
CA GLY A 86 -8.35 15.56 -8.81
C GLY A 86 -7.80 16.01 -10.16
N PHE A 87 -8.50 15.69 -11.26
CA PHE A 87 -8.09 16.07 -12.61
C PHE A 87 -7.92 17.59 -12.80
N GLN A 88 -8.81 18.39 -12.22
CA GLN A 88 -8.76 19.84 -12.40
C GLN A 88 -7.61 20.51 -11.69
N SER A 89 -7.27 20.04 -10.48
CA SER A 89 -6.19 20.62 -9.66
C SER A 89 -4.78 20.23 -10.14
N HIS A 90 -4.64 19.08 -10.80
CA HIS A 90 -3.32 18.53 -11.15
C HIS A 90 -2.92 18.73 -12.62
N ILE A 91 -3.85 18.89 -13.55
CA ILE A 91 -3.52 18.97 -14.98
C ILE A 91 -3.88 20.31 -15.60
N LYS A 92 -5.06 20.88 -15.31
CA LYS A 92 -5.50 22.12 -15.96
C LYS A 92 -4.80 23.37 -15.48
N ASP A 93 -4.41 23.42 -14.20
CA ASP A 93 -3.80 24.58 -13.56
C ASP A 93 -2.30 24.41 -13.29
N MET A 94 -1.68 23.36 -13.88
CA MET A 94 -0.27 23.04 -13.70
C MET A 94 0.58 23.85 -14.68
N ASP A 95 1.28 24.87 -14.18
CA ASP A 95 2.37 25.52 -14.87
C ASP A 95 3.71 24.76 -14.68
N ARG A 96 4.76 25.22 -15.36
CA ARG A 96 6.08 24.57 -15.30
C ARG A 96 6.71 24.59 -13.90
N GLU A 97 6.44 25.61 -13.10
CA GLU A 97 6.99 25.73 -11.73
C GLU A 97 6.29 24.76 -10.79
N LYS A 98 4.96 24.67 -10.87
CA LYS A 98 4.17 23.70 -10.10
C LYS A 98 4.54 22.25 -10.45
N PHE A 99 4.70 21.97 -11.75
CA PHE A 99 5.16 20.65 -12.22
C PHE A 99 6.53 20.31 -11.65
N SER A 100 7.50 21.24 -11.77
CA SER A 100 8.85 21.05 -11.24
C SER A 100 8.85 20.84 -9.73
N TYR A 101 8.02 21.59 -9.00
CA TYR A 101 7.86 21.43 -7.57
C TYR A 101 7.28 20.06 -7.21
N ALA A 102 6.24 19.61 -7.92
CA ALA A 102 5.63 18.30 -7.70
C ALA A 102 6.62 17.15 -7.89
N VAL A 103 7.39 17.17 -8.98
CA VAL A 103 8.44 16.17 -9.26
C VAL A 103 9.53 16.18 -8.18
N ASN A 104 9.97 17.36 -7.74
CA ASN A 104 10.97 17.50 -6.68
C ASN A 104 10.42 17.00 -5.33
N ARG A 105 9.14 17.26 -5.04
CA ARG A 105 8.45 16.76 -3.83
C ARG A 105 8.45 15.23 -3.79
N GLU A 106 8.08 14.58 -4.89
CA GLU A 106 8.10 13.11 -5.00
C GLU A 106 9.50 12.54 -4.78
N THR A 107 10.51 13.16 -5.39
CA THR A 107 11.91 12.75 -5.25
C THR A 107 12.39 12.92 -3.80
N PHE A 108 12.06 14.04 -3.18
CA PHE A 108 12.40 14.31 -1.79
C PHE A 108 11.73 13.32 -0.83
N LEU A 109 10.43 13.07 -1.00
CA LEU A 109 9.69 12.10 -0.17
C LEU A 109 10.24 10.69 -0.31
N THR A 110 10.59 10.29 -1.54
CA THR A 110 11.28 9.01 -1.79
C THR A 110 12.60 8.93 -1.02
N GLY A 111 13.42 10.00 -1.07
CA GLY A 111 14.68 10.09 -0.31
C GLY A 111 14.47 10.03 1.20
N MET A 112 13.35 10.55 1.70
CA MET A 112 12.94 10.48 3.11
C MET A 112 12.31 9.13 3.51
N GLY A 113 12.24 8.17 2.59
CA GLY A 113 11.72 6.82 2.83
C GLY A 113 10.19 6.70 2.75
N TRP A 114 9.52 7.70 2.21
CA TRP A 114 8.09 7.61 1.90
C TRP A 114 7.87 6.81 0.62
N LYS A 115 6.78 6.05 0.58
CA LYS A 115 6.22 5.41 -0.60
C LYS A 115 4.92 6.10 -0.93
N MET A 116 4.96 6.90 -1.98
CA MET A 116 3.78 7.64 -2.42
C MET A 116 2.90 6.75 -3.29
N ILE A 117 1.60 6.80 -3.04
CA ILE A 117 0.55 6.07 -3.74
C ILE A 117 -0.51 7.10 -4.12
N HIS A 118 -0.70 7.27 -5.42
CA HIS A 118 -1.65 8.23 -5.97
C HIS A 118 -2.80 7.51 -6.65
N PHE A 119 -4.01 7.96 -6.37
CA PHE A 119 -5.20 7.50 -7.07
C PHE A 119 -5.96 8.70 -7.63
N SER A 120 -6.36 8.62 -8.90
CA SER A 120 -7.25 9.63 -9.45
C SER A 120 -8.63 9.54 -8.78
N PHE A 121 -9.26 10.69 -8.56
CA PHE A 121 -10.63 10.73 -8.04
C PHE A 121 -11.60 9.91 -8.90
N ASP A 122 -11.42 9.96 -10.23
CA ASP A 122 -12.25 9.22 -11.18
C ASP A 122 -12.13 7.70 -10.98
N ASP A 123 -10.93 7.17 -10.72
CA ASP A 123 -10.73 5.75 -10.44
C ASP A 123 -11.30 5.33 -9.09
N ILE A 124 -11.15 6.17 -8.07
CA ILE A 124 -11.76 5.92 -6.75
C ILE A 124 -13.28 5.80 -6.85
N GLN A 125 -13.88 6.63 -7.71
CA GLN A 125 -15.34 6.68 -7.90
C GLN A 125 -15.85 5.58 -8.84
N GLN A 126 -15.17 5.37 -9.98
CA GLN A 126 -15.70 4.56 -11.08
C GLN A 126 -15.09 3.15 -11.14
N ARG A 127 -13.85 2.97 -10.68
CA ARG A 127 -13.07 1.71 -10.76
C ARG A 127 -12.32 1.41 -9.46
N PRO A 128 -12.99 1.45 -8.29
CA PRO A 128 -12.32 1.28 -7.01
C PRO A 128 -11.64 -0.09 -6.85
N GLU A 129 -12.06 -1.11 -7.60
CA GLU A 129 -11.39 -2.42 -7.64
C GLU A 129 -9.96 -2.34 -8.19
N VAL A 130 -9.69 -1.44 -9.13
CA VAL A 130 -8.33 -1.19 -9.64
C VAL A 130 -7.48 -0.55 -8.54
N CYS A 131 -8.02 0.47 -7.87
CA CYS A 131 -7.33 1.11 -6.76
C CYS A 131 -7.05 0.11 -5.62
N ARG A 132 -8.01 -0.75 -5.27
CA ARG A 132 -7.82 -1.81 -4.27
C ARG A 132 -6.71 -2.77 -4.66
N MET A 133 -6.71 -3.25 -5.89
CA MET A 133 -5.66 -4.15 -6.40
C MET A 133 -4.27 -3.50 -6.30
N LEU A 134 -4.13 -2.26 -6.74
CA LEU A 134 -2.86 -1.52 -6.71
C LEU A 134 -2.40 -1.23 -5.27
N LEU A 135 -3.32 -0.85 -4.39
CA LEU A 135 -3.02 -0.63 -2.97
C LEU A 135 -2.56 -1.90 -2.28
N GLN A 136 -3.25 -3.03 -2.50
CA GLN A 136 -2.83 -4.33 -2.00
C GLN A 136 -1.43 -4.69 -2.48
N LEU A 137 -1.15 -4.50 -3.77
CA LEU A 137 0.16 -4.78 -4.36
C LEU A 137 1.26 -3.95 -3.68
N ALA A 138 1.02 -2.66 -3.45
CA ALA A 138 1.97 -1.75 -2.80
C ALA A 138 2.22 -2.10 -1.32
N LEU A 139 1.17 -2.49 -0.58
CA LEU A 139 1.24 -2.75 0.86
C LEU A 139 1.57 -4.21 1.22
N ALA A 140 1.34 -5.17 0.33
CA ALA A 140 1.50 -6.61 0.61
C ALA A 140 2.85 -7.00 1.25
N PRO A 141 4.02 -6.46 0.84
CA PRO A 141 5.30 -6.80 1.47
C PRO A 141 5.38 -6.41 2.96
N TYR A 142 4.54 -5.46 3.39
CA TYR A 142 4.52 -4.92 4.75
C TYR A 142 3.42 -5.56 5.60
N LEU A 143 2.29 -5.92 4.99
CA LEU A 143 1.17 -6.59 5.66
C LEU A 143 1.48 -8.07 5.95
N ALA A 144 2.21 -8.75 5.08
CA ALA A 144 2.63 -10.13 5.29
C ALA A 144 3.47 -10.34 6.57
N ARG A 145 3.97 -9.27 7.19
CA ARG A 145 4.64 -9.31 8.49
C ARG A 145 3.67 -9.44 9.68
N GLN A 146 2.39 -9.17 9.49
CA GLN A 146 1.36 -9.24 10.55
C GLN A 146 0.69 -10.62 10.63
N SER A 147 0.72 -11.42 9.55
CA SER A 147 0.15 -12.75 9.59
C SER A 147 0.97 -13.64 10.54
N ASN A 148 0.30 -14.26 11.51
CA ASN A 148 0.85 -15.29 12.42
C ASN A 148 1.23 -16.60 11.69
N VAL A 149 1.40 -16.57 10.38
CA VAL A 149 1.98 -17.68 9.62
C VAL A 149 3.45 -17.73 9.99
N THR A 150 3.86 -18.76 10.71
CA THR A 150 5.25 -19.03 11.06
C THR A 150 6.06 -19.33 9.79
N THR A 151 6.41 -18.26 9.08
CA THR A 151 7.20 -18.31 7.87
C THR A 151 8.66 -18.14 8.28
N LEU A 152 9.50 -19.10 7.95
CA LEU A 152 10.94 -19.00 8.19
C LEU A 152 11.52 -17.78 7.47
N SER A 153 12.61 -17.22 7.98
CA SER A 153 13.25 -16.01 7.42
C SER A 153 13.54 -16.17 5.92
N GLU A 154 14.00 -17.33 5.51
CA GLU A 154 14.29 -17.68 4.11
C GLU A 154 13.05 -17.65 3.20
N GLU A 155 11.91 -18.11 3.68
CA GLU A 155 10.65 -18.11 2.94
C GLU A 155 10.13 -16.68 2.73
N LYS A 156 10.32 -15.80 3.72
CA LYS A 156 9.99 -14.36 3.59
C LYS A 156 10.80 -13.68 2.49
N GLU A 157 12.07 -14.01 2.40
CA GLU A 157 12.94 -13.50 1.34
C GLU A 157 12.52 -14.00 -0.04
N VAL A 158 12.11 -15.26 -0.17
CA VAL A 158 11.57 -15.81 -1.44
C VAL A 158 10.29 -15.09 -1.85
N LEU A 159 9.40 -14.77 -0.90
CA LEU A 159 8.19 -13.99 -1.19
C LEU A 159 8.51 -12.55 -1.63
N ARG A 160 9.42 -11.87 -0.94
CA ARG A 160 9.88 -10.53 -1.33
C ARG A 160 10.46 -10.53 -2.74
N PHE A 161 11.31 -11.52 -3.03
CA PHE A 161 11.87 -11.68 -4.35
C PHE A 161 10.79 -11.95 -5.42
N ALA A 162 9.81 -12.81 -5.12
CA ALA A 162 8.68 -13.06 -6.02
C ALA A 162 7.90 -11.78 -6.35
N TRP A 163 7.68 -10.92 -5.35
CA TRP A 163 7.05 -9.61 -5.55
C TRP A 163 7.90 -8.67 -6.41
N SER A 164 9.21 -8.62 -6.18
CA SER A 164 10.10 -7.72 -6.92
C SER A 164 10.26 -8.08 -8.40
N LEU A 165 9.99 -9.33 -8.79
CA LEU A 165 10.11 -9.79 -10.17
C LEU A 165 9.04 -9.20 -11.12
N GLY A 166 7.88 -8.77 -10.62
CA GLY A 166 6.77 -8.28 -11.44
C GLY A 166 6.21 -9.31 -12.46
N ARG A 167 6.56 -10.59 -12.33
CA ARG A 167 6.11 -11.70 -13.15
C ARG A 167 6.04 -12.99 -12.34
N PRO A 168 5.35 -14.05 -12.84
CA PRO A 168 5.33 -15.34 -12.18
C PRO A 168 6.74 -15.90 -11.92
N LEU A 169 6.94 -16.41 -10.69
CA LEU A 169 8.19 -16.93 -10.20
C LEU A 169 8.44 -18.35 -10.74
N ARG A 170 9.67 -18.64 -11.16
CA ARG A 170 10.10 -19.97 -11.56
C ARG A 170 11.12 -20.53 -10.56
N PRO A 171 11.21 -21.85 -10.36
CA PRO A 171 12.24 -22.43 -9.50
C PRO A 171 13.65 -21.98 -9.85
N LYS A 172 13.93 -21.79 -11.15
CA LYS A 172 15.23 -21.30 -11.64
C LYS A 172 15.55 -19.88 -11.20
N ASP A 173 14.53 -19.02 -11.04
CA ASP A 173 14.74 -17.66 -10.54
C ASP A 173 15.22 -17.71 -9.08
N VAL A 174 14.63 -18.58 -8.27
CA VAL A 174 15.00 -18.79 -6.86
C VAL A 174 16.41 -19.40 -6.75
N THR A 175 16.74 -20.41 -7.56
CA THR A 175 18.08 -20.99 -7.56
C THR A 175 19.16 -19.96 -7.91
N ASN A 176 18.89 -19.12 -8.91
CA ASN A 176 19.86 -18.12 -9.37
C ASN A 176 20.01 -16.97 -8.35
N HIS A 177 18.90 -16.51 -7.76
CA HIS A 177 18.93 -15.37 -6.84
C HIS A 177 19.54 -15.72 -5.48
N PHE A 178 19.18 -16.90 -4.94
CA PHE A 178 19.61 -17.33 -3.61
C PHE A 178 20.83 -18.27 -3.63
N HIS A 179 21.36 -18.56 -4.80
CA HIS A 179 22.51 -19.50 -4.99
C HIS A 179 22.29 -20.87 -4.34
N ILE A 180 21.06 -21.37 -4.38
CA ILE A 180 20.67 -22.68 -3.83
C ILE A 180 20.40 -23.68 -4.94
N ASN A 181 20.47 -25.00 -4.61
CA ASN A 181 20.15 -26.03 -5.58
C ASN A 181 18.64 -26.11 -5.89
N TYR A 182 18.30 -26.70 -7.03
CA TYR A 182 16.93 -26.81 -7.51
C TYR A 182 16.00 -27.55 -6.54
N ARG A 183 16.50 -28.60 -5.87
CA ARG A 183 15.69 -29.37 -4.91
C ARG A 183 15.27 -28.53 -3.70
N THR A 184 16.19 -27.72 -3.18
CA THR A 184 15.91 -26.79 -2.08
C THR A 184 14.93 -25.73 -2.50
N ALA A 185 15.14 -25.08 -3.67
CA ALA A 185 14.21 -24.08 -4.21
C ALA A 185 12.81 -24.66 -4.40
N TYR A 186 12.70 -25.86 -4.98
CA TYR A 186 11.42 -26.51 -5.20
C TYR A 186 10.68 -26.83 -3.88
N ARG A 187 11.41 -27.30 -2.86
CA ARG A 187 10.86 -27.57 -1.52
C ARG A 187 10.31 -26.28 -0.89
N MET A 188 11.08 -25.18 -0.92
CA MET A 188 10.64 -23.88 -0.39
C MET A 188 9.38 -23.38 -1.09
N LEU A 189 9.33 -23.46 -2.41
CA LEU A 189 8.17 -23.04 -3.19
C LEU A 189 6.92 -23.89 -2.87
N ASN A 190 7.07 -25.20 -2.69
CA ASN A 190 5.97 -26.06 -2.29
C ASN A 190 5.48 -25.74 -0.89
N THR A 191 6.38 -25.55 0.08
CA THR A 191 5.99 -25.14 1.44
C THR A 191 5.23 -23.81 1.43
N LEU A 192 5.63 -22.85 0.60
CA LEU A 192 4.89 -21.61 0.42
C LEU A 192 3.51 -21.81 -0.23
N CYS A 193 3.37 -22.81 -1.12
CA CYS A 193 2.06 -23.21 -1.65
C CYS A 193 1.18 -23.86 -0.60
N GLU A 194 1.74 -24.75 0.23
CA GLU A 194 1.03 -25.41 1.34
C GLU A 194 0.54 -24.40 2.37
N LYS A 195 1.35 -23.37 2.64
CA LYS A 195 0.98 -22.22 3.49
C LYS A 195 -0.01 -21.26 2.82
N GLY A 196 -0.41 -21.52 1.58
CA GLY A 196 -1.35 -20.70 0.82
C GLY A 196 -0.80 -19.35 0.34
N LEU A 197 0.51 -19.11 0.45
CA LEU A 197 1.17 -17.86 0.07
C LEU A 197 1.53 -17.79 -1.42
N LEU A 198 1.72 -18.95 -2.05
CA LEU A 198 1.92 -19.10 -3.49
C LEU A 198 0.85 -20.02 -4.07
N LYS A 199 0.60 -19.87 -5.37
CA LYS A 199 -0.22 -20.76 -6.19
C LYS A 199 0.64 -21.36 -7.29
N ALA A 200 0.77 -22.70 -7.29
CA ALA A 200 1.44 -23.40 -8.37
C ALA A 200 0.57 -23.46 -9.62
N VAL A 201 1.07 -22.97 -10.75
CA VAL A 201 0.42 -23.05 -12.04
C VAL A 201 1.05 -24.18 -12.83
N ARG A 202 0.23 -25.16 -13.21
CA ARG A 202 0.66 -26.40 -13.86
C ARG A 202 0.35 -26.38 -15.36
N LYS A 203 1.20 -27.08 -16.15
CA LYS A 203 0.88 -27.49 -17.51
C LYS A 203 1.05 -29.02 -17.57
N GLY A 204 -0.08 -29.74 -17.61
CA GLY A 204 -0.12 -31.18 -17.35
C GLY A 204 0.29 -31.47 -15.90
N GLU A 205 1.13 -32.47 -15.69
CA GLU A 205 1.60 -32.86 -14.35
C GLU A 205 2.71 -31.96 -13.78
N ARG A 206 3.35 -31.13 -14.61
CA ARG A 206 4.50 -30.32 -14.21
C ARG A 206 4.10 -28.92 -13.81
N VAL A 207 4.61 -28.47 -12.65
CA VAL A 207 4.52 -27.05 -12.25
C VAL A 207 5.39 -26.22 -13.18
N ARG A 208 4.80 -25.23 -13.82
CA ARG A 208 5.49 -24.35 -14.77
C ARG A 208 6.03 -23.08 -14.11
N TYR A 209 5.24 -22.50 -13.23
CA TYR A 209 5.60 -21.31 -12.45
C TYR A 209 4.70 -21.17 -11.22
N TYR A 210 5.02 -20.21 -10.37
CA TYR A 210 4.30 -19.91 -9.14
C TYR A 210 3.85 -18.46 -9.19
N GLU A 211 2.61 -18.24 -8.79
CA GLU A 211 2.01 -16.90 -8.63
C GLU A 211 1.85 -16.61 -7.15
N VAL A 212 2.15 -15.38 -6.75
CA VAL A 212 1.87 -14.93 -5.38
C VAL A 212 0.36 -14.86 -5.24
N LYS A 213 -0.20 -15.55 -4.25
CA LYS A 213 -1.60 -15.38 -3.90
C LYS A 213 -1.77 -13.99 -3.28
N MET A 214 -2.61 -13.17 -3.88
CA MET A 214 -3.17 -12.02 -3.18
C MET A 214 -3.95 -12.60 -2.00
N MET A 215 -3.52 -12.29 -0.79
CA MET A 215 -4.28 -12.65 0.40
C MET A 215 -5.60 -11.89 0.32
N GLN A 216 -6.71 -12.62 0.24
CA GLN A 216 -7.97 -12.09 0.73
C GLN A 216 -7.77 -11.92 2.24
N LEU A 217 -7.82 -10.67 2.68
CA LEU A 217 -7.69 -10.29 4.10
C LEU A 217 -8.92 -10.71 4.93
N ASP A 218 -9.76 -11.58 4.42
CA ASP A 218 -11.00 -12.07 5.04
C ASP A 218 -10.80 -12.89 6.33
N HIS A 219 -9.54 -13.04 6.79
CA HIS A 219 -9.20 -13.81 8.00
C HIS A 219 -8.38 -13.02 9.04
N LEU A 220 -8.39 -11.70 8.97
CA LEU A 220 -7.88 -10.84 10.04
C LEU A 220 -9.06 -10.25 10.82
N GLY A 221 -9.87 -11.15 11.40
CA GLY A 221 -10.83 -10.83 12.45
C GLY A 221 -10.15 -10.94 13.81
#